data_2c599fe8013bb55d863d0dcbb8dc287e
#
_entry.id   2c599fe8013bb55d863d0dcbb8dc287e
#
_cell.length_a   1.000
_cell.length_b   1.000
_cell.length_c   1.000
_cell.angle_alpha   90.00
_cell.angle_beta   90.00
_cell.angle_gamma   90.00
#
_symmetry.space_group_name_H-M   'P 1'
#
loop_
_entity.id
_entity.type
_entity.pdbx_description
1 polymer ?
#
loop_
_entity_poly.entity_id
_entity_poly.type
_entity_poly.pdbx_seq_one_letter_code
_entity_poly.pdbx_strand_id
1 'polypeptide(L)'
;MVKQIRVLAILPYEGLKEMLVSAAGQHREICLDATVGDMEKAVEVAGERMETAKYDVIIARGGTAELLRTAYPHMIILEISVTFDDIFRAVLLARNYNEKFAIVSLPAIAKRAQEFCTMLQYDIEVYAVNTEEESKELLENLQKQGYSMVVGDMINAKLATEKGMNVVLIMSGKNSVEAVLKQAVQLLAIKSRETEEKDYLKSICDGAPWYITILNRQGDVLLNNVKNSGESERYAEFLKENQMCIRDRGCEDD
;
A
#
# COMPACT_ATOMS: atom_id res chain seq x y z
N MET A 1 -15.05 18.90 14.07
CA MET A 1 -14.76 18.48 12.68
C MET A 1 -14.29 17.03 12.71
N VAL A 2 -14.84 16.15 11.86
CA VAL A 2 -14.35 14.77 11.75
C VAL A 2 -12.96 14.86 11.13
N LYS A 3 -11.96 14.27 11.78
CA LYS A 3 -10.59 14.19 11.27
C LYS A 3 -10.61 13.27 10.04
N GLN A 4 -10.04 13.70 8.93
CA GLN A 4 -10.04 12.94 7.68
C GLN A 4 -8.63 12.57 7.27
N ILE A 5 -8.48 11.36 6.70
CA ILE A 5 -7.27 10.93 6.01
C ILE A 5 -7.37 11.31 4.53
N ARG A 6 -6.33 11.97 3.99
CA ARG A 6 -6.26 12.33 2.57
C ARG A 6 -5.59 11.20 1.80
N VAL A 7 -6.36 10.59 0.93
CA VAL A 7 -5.97 9.41 0.15
C VAL A 7 -5.84 9.78 -1.32
N LEU A 8 -4.69 9.52 -1.92
CA LEU A 8 -4.52 9.50 -3.36
C LEU A 8 -4.65 8.05 -3.85
N ALA A 9 -5.57 7.78 -4.75
CA ALA A 9 -5.69 6.46 -5.36
C ALA A 9 -5.29 6.51 -6.83
N ILE A 10 -4.34 5.66 -7.23
CA ILE A 10 -3.88 5.52 -8.61
C ILE A 10 -4.11 4.08 -9.04
N LEU A 11 -5.04 3.90 -9.95
CA LEU A 11 -5.63 2.60 -10.25
C LEU A 11 -5.46 2.26 -11.73
N PRO A 12 -5.28 0.98 -12.08
CA PRO A 12 -4.92 0.58 -13.44
C PRO A 12 -6.07 0.70 -14.46
N TYR A 13 -7.32 0.78 -14.02
CA TYR A 13 -8.48 0.86 -14.89
C TYR A 13 -9.68 1.55 -14.23
N GLU A 14 -10.55 2.13 -15.07
CA GLU A 14 -11.67 2.97 -14.63
C GLU A 14 -12.66 2.22 -13.72
N GLY A 15 -13.01 0.96 -14.04
CA GLY A 15 -13.97 0.19 -13.21
C GLY A 15 -13.51 -0.03 -11.76
N LEU A 16 -12.20 -0.17 -11.51
CA LEU A 16 -11.67 -0.25 -10.14
C LEU A 16 -11.72 1.11 -9.45
N LYS A 17 -11.46 2.19 -10.19
CA LYS A 17 -11.58 3.56 -9.68
C LYS A 17 -13.03 3.87 -9.27
N GLU A 18 -13.98 3.58 -10.13
CA GLU A 18 -15.42 3.79 -9.83
C GLU A 18 -15.85 2.99 -8.60
N MET A 19 -15.41 1.74 -8.50
CA MET A 19 -15.69 0.88 -7.34
C MET A 19 -15.09 1.47 -6.06
N LEU A 20 -13.84 1.94 -6.10
CA LEU A 20 -13.19 2.56 -4.94
C LEU A 20 -13.88 3.86 -4.54
N VAL A 21 -14.20 4.72 -5.49
CA VAL A 21 -14.91 6.00 -5.24
C VAL A 21 -16.28 5.73 -4.60
N SER A 22 -17.03 4.78 -5.15
CA SER A 22 -18.34 4.39 -4.60
C SER A 22 -18.26 3.85 -3.18
N ALA A 23 -17.28 3.00 -2.89
CA ALA A 23 -17.07 2.44 -1.57
C ALA A 23 -16.57 3.52 -0.57
N ALA A 24 -15.63 4.36 -0.98
CA ALA A 24 -15.10 5.45 -0.15
C ALA A 24 -16.18 6.47 0.25
N GLY A 25 -17.20 6.67 -0.57
CA GLY A 25 -18.34 7.53 -0.24
C GLY A 25 -19.12 7.11 1.01
N GLN A 26 -18.94 5.88 1.49
CA GLN A 26 -19.52 5.37 2.74
C GLN A 26 -18.65 5.69 3.98
N HIS A 27 -17.41 6.17 3.77
CA HIS A 27 -16.43 6.46 4.83
C HIS A 27 -16.22 7.98 4.94
N ARG A 28 -16.86 8.62 5.90
CA ARG A 28 -16.74 10.08 6.13
C ARG A 28 -15.32 10.52 6.55
N GLU A 29 -14.53 9.58 7.01
CA GLU A 29 -13.15 9.76 7.45
C GLU A 29 -12.17 9.84 6.27
N ILE A 30 -12.58 9.48 5.05
CA ILE A 30 -11.71 9.42 3.88
C ILE A 30 -12.00 10.61 2.97
N CYS A 31 -10.96 11.40 2.68
CA CYS A 31 -10.95 12.38 1.61
C CYS A 31 -10.17 11.78 0.42
N LEU A 32 -10.89 11.24 -0.56
CA LEU A 32 -10.33 10.50 -1.68
C LEU A 32 -10.14 11.39 -2.91
N ASP A 33 -8.92 11.37 -3.47
CA ASP A 33 -8.60 11.78 -4.83
C ASP A 33 -8.23 10.54 -5.64
N ALA A 34 -8.97 10.21 -6.68
CA ALA A 34 -8.79 8.97 -7.44
C ALA A 34 -8.57 9.25 -8.92
N THR A 35 -7.54 8.63 -9.48
CA THR A 35 -7.18 8.75 -10.90
C THR A 35 -6.78 7.40 -11.49
N VAL A 36 -6.76 7.32 -12.82
CA VAL A 36 -6.26 6.15 -13.54
C VAL A 36 -4.81 6.37 -13.93
N GLY A 37 -3.99 5.39 -13.64
CA GLY A 37 -2.58 5.33 -13.99
C GLY A 37 -2.02 3.95 -13.67
N ASP A 38 -1.08 3.49 -14.47
CA ASP A 38 -0.46 2.18 -14.31
C ASP A 38 1.05 2.29 -14.49
N MET A 39 1.80 1.50 -13.76
CA MET A 39 3.26 1.40 -13.79
C MET A 39 3.95 2.78 -13.71
N GLU A 40 4.85 3.12 -14.65
CA GLU A 40 5.62 4.37 -14.67
C GLU A 40 4.73 5.62 -14.71
N LYS A 41 3.62 5.56 -15.46
CA LYS A 41 2.66 6.65 -15.53
C LYS A 41 2.04 6.96 -14.16
N ALA A 42 1.86 5.95 -13.33
CA ALA A 42 1.36 6.16 -11.98
C ALA A 42 2.35 6.92 -11.08
N VAL A 43 3.66 6.72 -11.28
CA VAL A 43 4.71 7.46 -10.56
C VAL A 43 4.71 8.93 -10.96
N GLU A 44 4.59 9.24 -12.27
CA GLU A 44 4.48 10.62 -12.77
C GLU A 44 3.25 11.32 -12.20
N VAL A 45 2.08 10.69 -12.31
CA VAL A 45 0.82 11.22 -11.77
C VAL A 45 0.88 11.43 -10.26
N ALA A 46 1.53 10.53 -9.51
CA ALA A 46 1.72 10.71 -8.07
C ALA A 46 2.53 11.97 -7.76
N GLY A 47 3.63 12.21 -8.52
CA GLY A 47 4.46 13.41 -8.40
C GLY A 47 3.65 14.68 -8.61
N GLU A 48 2.96 14.79 -9.75
CA GLU A 48 2.12 15.95 -10.09
C GLU A 48 1.05 16.24 -9.03
N ARG A 49 0.39 15.20 -8.51
CA ARG A 49 -0.64 15.36 -7.48
C ARG A 49 -0.08 15.80 -6.14
N MET A 50 1.08 15.26 -5.74
CA MET A 50 1.73 15.62 -4.48
C MET A 50 2.33 17.03 -4.49
N GLU A 51 2.63 17.60 -5.65
CA GLU A 51 3.01 19.03 -5.78
C GLU A 51 1.84 19.95 -5.46
N THR A 52 0.62 19.55 -5.79
CA THR A 52 -0.57 20.39 -5.63
C THR A 52 -1.30 20.16 -4.32
N ALA A 53 -1.14 18.99 -3.70
CA ALA A 53 -1.85 18.62 -2.48
C ALA A 53 -1.01 17.69 -1.60
N LYS A 54 -1.26 17.74 -0.28
CA LYS A 54 -0.66 16.79 0.68
C LYS A 54 -1.58 15.58 0.84
N TYR A 55 -1.03 14.40 0.71
CA TYR A 55 -1.71 13.14 0.97
C TYR A 55 -1.06 12.42 2.15
N ASP A 56 -1.85 11.66 2.90
CA ASP A 56 -1.38 10.84 4.01
C ASP A 56 -0.98 9.45 3.55
N VAL A 57 -1.63 8.97 2.49
CA VAL A 57 -1.54 7.60 2.00
C VAL A 57 -1.79 7.59 0.48
N ILE A 58 -1.12 6.67 -0.23
CA ILE A 58 -1.43 6.36 -1.62
C ILE A 58 -2.02 4.94 -1.67
N ILE A 59 -3.12 4.76 -2.41
CA ILE A 59 -3.69 3.44 -2.71
C ILE A 59 -3.35 3.10 -4.17
N ALA A 60 -2.77 1.92 -4.37
CA ALA A 60 -2.46 1.40 -5.70
C ALA A 60 -2.63 -0.13 -5.73
N ARG A 61 -2.35 -0.78 -6.87
CA ARG A 61 -2.50 -2.22 -7.03
C ARG A 61 -1.25 -2.86 -7.63
N GLY A 62 -0.89 -4.05 -7.13
CA GLY A 62 0.14 -4.92 -7.71
C GLY A 62 1.47 -4.22 -7.98
N GLY A 63 2.04 -4.42 -9.18
CA GLY A 63 3.33 -3.84 -9.57
C GLY A 63 3.39 -2.32 -9.46
N THR A 64 2.30 -1.62 -9.73
CA THR A 64 2.20 -0.16 -9.54
C THR A 64 2.43 0.23 -8.08
N ALA A 65 1.91 -0.53 -7.11
CA ALA A 65 2.16 -0.27 -5.70
C ALA A 65 3.64 -0.48 -5.32
N GLU A 66 4.31 -1.46 -5.91
CA GLU A 66 5.75 -1.72 -5.70
C GLU A 66 6.61 -0.58 -6.26
N LEU A 67 6.31 -0.12 -7.48
CA LEU A 67 6.99 1.04 -8.08
C LEU A 67 6.81 2.30 -7.25
N LEU A 68 5.61 2.57 -6.77
CA LEU A 68 5.33 3.72 -5.91
C LEU A 68 6.06 3.63 -4.57
N ARG A 69 6.20 2.45 -3.95
CA ARG A 69 7.00 2.26 -2.73
C ARG A 69 8.48 2.58 -2.97
N THR A 70 8.98 2.21 -4.14
CA THR A 70 10.37 2.49 -4.52
C THR A 70 10.59 3.97 -4.79
N ALA A 71 9.68 4.61 -5.53
CA ALA A 71 9.79 6.02 -5.89
C ALA A 71 9.53 6.96 -4.70
N TYR A 72 8.67 6.58 -3.77
CA TYR A 72 8.24 7.39 -2.63
C TYR A 72 8.38 6.64 -1.29
N PRO A 73 9.61 6.34 -0.83
CA PRO A 73 9.86 5.51 0.36
C PRO A 73 9.32 6.10 1.67
N HIS A 74 9.03 7.39 1.71
CA HIS A 74 8.46 8.07 2.88
C HIS A 74 6.93 8.10 2.89
N MET A 75 6.28 7.67 1.79
CA MET A 75 4.84 7.60 1.70
C MET A 75 4.32 6.22 2.10
N ILE A 76 3.18 6.22 2.77
CA ILE A 76 2.49 4.97 3.07
C ILE A 76 1.72 4.54 1.83
N ILE A 77 2.09 3.40 1.25
CA ILE A 77 1.43 2.83 0.08
C ILE A 77 0.60 1.64 0.53
N LEU A 78 -0.72 1.77 0.43
CA LEU A 78 -1.67 0.68 0.64
C LEU A 78 -1.98 -0.01 -0.68
N GLU A 79 -1.95 -1.33 -0.67
CA GLU A 79 -2.16 -2.13 -1.86
C GLU A 79 -3.54 -2.78 -1.86
N ILE A 80 -4.28 -2.61 -2.97
CA ILE A 80 -5.46 -3.42 -3.24
C ILE A 80 -4.98 -4.81 -3.63
N SER A 81 -4.89 -5.69 -2.65
CA SER A 81 -4.41 -7.06 -2.84
C SER A 81 -5.45 -7.91 -3.56
N VAL A 82 -4.97 -8.83 -4.42
CA VAL A 82 -5.81 -9.89 -4.99
C VAL A 82 -6.15 -10.90 -3.90
N THR A 83 -7.42 -11.21 -3.75
CA THR A 83 -7.94 -12.17 -2.78
C THR A 83 -8.21 -13.53 -3.41
N PHE A 84 -8.43 -14.57 -2.58
CA PHE A 84 -8.89 -15.87 -3.07
C PHE A 84 -10.22 -15.79 -3.82
N ASP A 85 -11.12 -14.90 -3.40
CA ASP A 85 -12.39 -14.64 -4.05
C ASP A 85 -12.22 -14.06 -5.47
N ASP A 86 -11.22 -13.19 -5.67
CA ASP A 86 -10.87 -12.64 -6.98
C ASP A 86 -10.36 -13.74 -7.93
N ILE A 87 -9.48 -14.61 -7.43
CA ILE A 87 -8.93 -15.73 -8.18
C ILE A 87 -10.04 -16.73 -8.49
N PHE A 88 -10.89 -17.06 -7.50
CA PHE A 88 -12.01 -17.97 -7.68
C PHE A 88 -12.95 -17.54 -8.80
N ARG A 89 -13.35 -16.26 -8.82
CA ARG A 89 -14.20 -15.72 -9.87
C ARG A 89 -13.56 -15.84 -11.25
N ALA A 90 -12.27 -15.52 -11.37
CA ALA A 90 -11.55 -15.60 -12.64
C ALA A 90 -11.44 -17.06 -13.12
N VAL A 91 -11.07 -17.98 -12.24
CA VAL A 91 -10.98 -19.42 -12.56
C VAL A 91 -12.36 -20.01 -12.91
N LEU A 92 -13.40 -19.65 -12.16
CA LEU A 92 -14.76 -20.12 -12.45
C LEU A 92 -15.23 -19.64 -13.84
N LEU A 93 -14.91 -18.37 -14.18
CA LEU A 93 -15.23 -17.83 -15.50
C LEU A 93 -14.46 -18.58 -16.60
N ALA A 94 -13.15 -18.78 -16.43
CA ALA A 94 -12.32 -19.49 -17.40
C ALA A 94 -12.80 -20.92 -17.66
N ARG A 95 -13.21 -21.64 -16.62
CA ARG A 95 -13.74 -23.01 -16.73
C ARG A 95 -15.02 -23.12 -17.55
N ASN A 96 -15.80 -22.06 -17.65
CA ASN A 96 -17.04 -22.07 -18.46
C ASN A 96 -16.78 -22.08 -19.98
N TYR A 97 -15.56 -21.77 -20.41
CA TYR A 97 -15.23 -21.73 -21.84
C TYR A 97 -14.77 -23.08 -22.41
N ASN A 98 -14.65 -24.13 -21.60
CA ASN A 98 -14.15 -25.44 -22.01
C ASN A 98 -12.81 -25.43 -22.76
N GLU A 99 -11.98 -24.44 -22.53
CA GLU A 99 -10.66 -24.27 -23.13
C GLU A 99 -9.56 -24.70 -22.16
N LYS A 100 -8.45 -25.18 -22.72
CA LYS A 100 -7.24 -25.44 -21.92
C LYS A 100 -6.62 -24.12 -21.53
N PHE A 101 -6.55 -23.82 -20.24
CA PHE A 101 -5.98 -22.57 -19.74
C PHE A 101 -4.95 -22.79 -18.65
N ALA A 102 -4.06 -21.81 -18.50
CA ALA A 102 -3.11 -21.72 -17.40
C ALA A 102 -3.28 -20.36 -16.69
N ILE A 103 -2.84 -20.30 -15.43
CA ILE A 103 -2.75 -19.04 -14.69
C ILE A 103 -1.32 -18.51 -14.87
N VAL A 104 -1.18 -17.29 -15.40
CA VAL A 104 0.11 -16.62 -15.59
C VAL A 104 0.04 -15.24 -14.95
N SER A 105 0.87 -15.00 -13.94
CA SER A 105 0.80 -13.75 -13.19
C SER A 105 2.10 -13.41 -12.45
N LEU A 106 2.19 -12.21 -11.91
CA LEU A 106 3.28 -11.81 -11.02
C LEU A 106 3.40 -12.76 -9.81
N PRO A 107 4.59 -12.94 -9.23
CA PRO A 107 4.86 -13.96 -8.20
C PRO A 107 3.91 -13.93 -7.01
N ALA A 108 3.54 -12.74 -6.52
CA ALA A 108 2.63 -12.62 -5.39
C ALA A 108 1.23 -13.16 -5.68
N ILE A 109 0.72 -12.94 -6.90
CA ILE A 109 -0.60 -13.43 -7.34
C ILE A 109 -0.52 -14.91 -7.69
N ALA A 110 0.53 -15.32 -8.41
CA ALA A 110 0.76 -16.72 -8.79
C ALA A 110 0.85 -17.63 -7.56
N LYS A 111 1.58 -17.20 -6.51
CA LYS A 111 1.64 -17.95 -5.24
C LYS A 111 0.26 -18.18 -4.63
N ARG A 112 -0.58 -17.15 -4.56
CA ARG A 112 -1.96 -17.27 -4.04
C ARG A 112 -2.83 -18.15 -4.93
N ALA A 113 -2.65 -18.06 -6.27
CA ALA A 113 -3.36 -18.91 -7.20
C ALA A 113 -2.95 -20.38 -7.04
N GLN A 114 -1.68 -20.67 -6.82
CA GLN A 114 -1.19 -22.03 -6.56
C GLN A 114 -1.76 -22.58 -5.24
N GLU A 115 -1.77 -21.80 -4.16
CA GLU A 115 -2.38 -22.17 -2.89
C GLU A 115 -3.89 -22.47 -3.08
N PHE A 116 -4.59 -21.59 -3.83
CA PHE A 116 -6.00 -21.77 -4.17
C PHE A 116 -6.26 -23.07 -4.94
N CYS A 117 -5.51 -23.32 -6.01
CA CYS A 117 -5.67 -24.54 -6.83
C CYS A 117 -5.38 -25.80 -6.00
N THR A 118 -4.35 -25.77 -5.17
CA THR A 118 -4.00 -26.86 -4.26
C THR A 118 -5.12 -27.16 -3.26
N MET A 119 -5.67 -26.12 -2.63
CA MET A 119 -6.75 -26.27 -1.64
C MET A 119 -8.02 -26.84 -2.25
N LEU A 120 -8.37 -26.46 -3.48
CA LEU A 120 -9.55 -26.95 -4.18
C LEU A 120 -9.29 -28.19 -5.04
N GLN A 121 -8.06 -28.71 -5.04
CA GLN A 121 -7.64 -29.86 -5.86
C GLN A 121 -7.91 -29.64 -7.36
N TYR A 122 -7.70 -28.39 -7.83
CA TYR A 122 -7.80 -28.06 -9.24
C TYR A 122 -6.49 -28.37 -9.96
N ASP A 123 -6.59 -29.17 -11.03
CA ASP A 123 -5.45 -29.45 -11.93
C ASP A 123 -5.32 -28.31 -12.95
N ILE A 124 -4.80 -27.17 -12.47
CA ILE A 124 -4.57 -25.96 -13.26
C ILE A 124 -3.13 -25.57 -13.07
N GLU A 125 -2.40 -25.43 -14.16
CA GLU A 125 -1.00 -24.99 -14.14
C GLU A 125 -0.92 -23.50 -13.82
N VAL A 126 -0.03 -23.16 -12.87
CA VAL A 126 0.18 -21.79 -12.39
C VAL A 126 1.64 -21.41 -12.60
N TYR A 127 1.86 -20.32 -13.30
CA TYR A 127 3.19 -19.81 -13.63
C TYR A 127 3.38 -18.41 -13.04
N ALA A 128 4.51 -18.23 -12.35
CA ALA A 128 4.97 -16.94 -11.89
C ALA A 128 5.97 -16.36 -12.90
N VAL A 129 5.79 -15.10 -13.29
CA VAL A 129 6.67 -14.38 -14.21
C VAL A 129 7.04 -13.04 -13.60
N ASN A 130 8.32 -12.65 -13.73
CA ASN A 130 8.84 -11.42 -13.14
C ASN A 130 9.01 -10.30 -14.19
N THR A 131 9.22 -10.67 -15.46
CA THR A 131 9.48 -9.73 -16.56
C THR A 131 8.55 -9.99 -17.74
N GLU A 132 8.40 -8.98 -18.59
CA GLU A 132 7.63 -9.13 -19.84
C GLU A 132 8.27 -10.14 -20.79
N GLU A 133 9.61 -10.23 -20.82
CA GLU A 133 10.35 -11.17 -21.64
C GLU A 133 10.05 -12.61 -21.23
N GLU A 134 10.16 -12.92 -19.93
CA GLU A 134 9.76 -14.23 -19.39
C GLU A 134 8.32 -14.59 -19.75
N SER A 135 7.41 -13.59 -19.64
CA SER A 135 6.01 -13.78 -19.98
C SER A 135 5.80 -14.09 -21.46
N LYS A 136 6.49 -13.38 -22.37
CA LYS A 136 6.39 -13.60 -23.81
C LYS A 136 6.85 -15.00 -24.21
N GLU A 137 7.99 -15.45 -23.67
CA GLU A 137 8.52 -16.79 -23.93
C GLU A 137 7.61 -17.89 -23.37
N LEU A 138 7.10 -17.70 -22.15
CA LEU A 138 6.17 -18.64 -21.54
C LEU A 138 4.87 -18.77 -22.34
N LEU A 139 4.28 -17.66 -22.75
CA LEU A 139 3.03 -17.63 -23.51
C LEU A 139 3.17 -18.35 -24.87
N GLU A 140 4.32 -18.19 -25.55
CA GLU A 140 4.63 -18.92 -26.79
C GLU A 140 4.74 -20.44 -26.56
N ASN A 141 5.34 -20.81 -25.45
CA ASN A 141 5.46 -22.23 -25.09
C ASN A 141 4.11 -22.84 -24.74
N LEU A 142 3.25 -22.10 -24.02
CA LEU A 142 1.90 -22.53 -23.68
C LEU A 142 1.04 -22.71 -24.94
N GLN A 143 1.11 -21.79 -25.90
CA GLN A 143 0.41 -21.94 -27.19
C GLN A 143 0.82 -23.21 -27.93
N LYS A 144 2.14 -23.51 -27.98
CA LYS A 144 2.65 -24.76 -28.61
C LYS A 144 2.16 -26.02 -27.89
N GLN A 145 1.86 -25.94 -26.60
CA GLN A 145 1.30 -27.02 -25.78
C GLN A 145 -0.23 -27.11 -25.86
N GLY A 146 -0.86 -26.27 -26.67
CA GLY A 146 -2.29 -26.28 -26.91
C GLY A 146 -3.13 -25.49 -25.88
N TYR A 147 -2.49 -24.59 -25.11
CA TYR A 147 -3.23 -23.65 -24.29
C TYR A 147 -3.79 -22.54 -25.18
N SER A 148 -5.09 -22.30 -25.12
CA SER A 148 -5.78 -21.27 -25.89
C SER A 148 -6.20 -20.05 -25.04
N MET A 149 -6.14 -20.21 -23.71
CA MET A 149 -6.59 -19.18 -22.78
C MET A 149 -5.59 -19.00 -21.63
N VAL A 150 -5.51 -17.76 -21.14
CA VAL A 150 -4.72 -17.37 -19.97
C VAL A 150 -5.60 -16.67 -18.95
N VAL A 151 -5.46 -17.05 -17.68
CA VAL A 151 -6.00 -16.33 -16.54
C VAL A 151 -4.84 -15.56 -15.90
N GLY A 152 -4.92 -14.22 -15.80
CA GLY A 152 -3.75 -13.46 -15.34
C GLY A 152 -4.04 -12.04 -14.89
N ASP A 153 -2.96 -11.35 -14.52
CA ASP A 153 -2.97 -9.90 -14.27
C ASP A 153 -3.00 -9.09 -15.58
N MET A 154 -3.05 -7.77 -15.45
CA MET A 154 -3.20 -6.87 -16.59
C MET A 154 -2.05 -6.99 -17.60
N ILE A 155 -0.80 -7.14 -17.14
CA ILE A 155 0.39 -7.22 -18.01
C ILE A 155 0.34 -8.50 -18.82
N ASN A 156 0.17 -9.63 -18.14
CA ASN A 156 0.12 -10.95 -18.77
C ASN A 156 -1.11 -11.11 -19.68
N ALA A 157 -2.24 -10.52 -19.30
CA ALA A 157 -3.44 -10.48 -20.10
C ALA A 157 -3.23 -9.72 -21.42
N LYS A 158 -2.58 -8.56 -21.38
CA LYS A 158 -2.25 -7.79 -22.57
C LYS A 158 -1.34 -8.57 -23.52
N LEU A 159 -0.25 -9.15 -23.01
CA LEU A 159 0.71 -9.94 -23.80
C LEU A 159 0.04 -11.19 -24.42
N ALA A 160 -0.83 -11.87 -23.68
CA ALA A 160 -1.58 -13.01 -24.18
C ALA A 160 -2.54 -12.61 -25.30
N THR A 161 -3.24 -11.47 -25.15
CA THR A 161 -4.12 -10.92 -26.19
C THR A 161 -3.36 -10.57 -27.48
N GLU A 162 -2.16 -9.97 -27.38
CA GLU A 162 -1.28 -9.66 -28.52
C GLU A 162 -0.87 -10.94 -29.28
N LYS A 163 -0.78 -12.07 -28.60
CA LYS A 163 -0.51 -13.38 -29.19
C LYS A 163 -1.77 -14.11 -29.69
N GLY A 164 -2.94 -13.50 -29.60
CA GLY A 164 -4.22 -14.08 -30.05
C GLY A 164 -4.78 -15.15 -29.10
N MET A 165 -4.35 -15.20 -27.86
CA MET A 165 -4.93 -16.08 -26.83
C MET A 165 -6.16 -15.42 -26.21
N ASN A 166 -7.13 -16.24 -25.79
CA ASN A 166 -8.22 -15.78 -24.95
C ASN A 166 -7.72 -15.42 -23.55
N VAL A 167 -8.36 -14.44 -22.90
CA VAL A 167 -7.90 -13.96 -21.61
C VAL A 167 -9.04 -13.80 -20.62
N VAL A 168 -8.81 -14.26 -19.40
CA VAL A 168 -9.63 -13.90 -18.24
C VAL A 168 -8.77 -13.12 -17.25
N LEU A 169 -9.15 -11.86 -17.01
CA LEU A 169 -8.41 -10.98 -16.10
C LEU A 169 -8.78 -11.27 -14.65
N ILE A 170 -7.77 -11.42 -13.78
CA ILE A 170 -7.97 -11.46 -12.33
C ILE A 170 -8.22 -10.01 -11.85
N MET A 171 -9.48 -9.67 -11.66
CA MET A 171 -9.91 -8.34 -11.23
C MET A 171 -10.15 -8.31 -9.73
N SER A 172 -9.72 -7.23 -9.08
CA SER A 172 -10.04 -7.00 -7.67
C SER A 172 -11.52 -6.66 -7.52
N GLY A 173 -12.18 -7.32 -6.58
CA GLY A 173 -13.58 -7.14 -6.28
C GLY A 173 -13.84 -6.18 -5.11
N LYS A 174 -15.12 -6.06 -4.75
CA LYS A 174 -15.58 -5.18 -3.68
C LYS A 174 -14.90 -5.47 -2.34
N ASN A 175 -14.68 -6.74 -2.01
CA ASN A 175 -14.04 -7.13 -0.75
C ASN A 175 -12.60 -6.62 -0.65
N SER A 176 -11.83 -6.67 -1.75
CA SER A 176 -10.45 -6.16 -1.81
C SER A 176 -10.41 -4.63 -1.65
N VAL A 177 -11.37 -3.93 -2.25
CA VAL A 177 -11.53 -2.47 -2.14
C VAL A 177 -11.92 -2.07 -0.72
N GLU A 178 -12.90 -2.73 -0.11
CA GLU A 178 -13.30 -2.44 1.27
C GLU A 178 -12.19 -2.73 2.28
N ALA A 179 -11.39 -3.77 2.04
CA ALA A 179 -10.26 -4.09 2.91
C ALA A 179 -9.22 -2.97 2.93
N VAL A 180 -8.85 -2.41 1.78
CA VAL A 180 -7.88 -1.30 1.72
C VAL A 180 -8.42 -0.01 2.32
N LEU A 181 -9.71 0.29 2.15
CA LEU A 181 -10.34 1.45 2.79
C LEU A 181 -10.37 1.33 4.31
N LYS A 182 -10.65 0.13 4.84
CA LYS A 182 -10.55 -0.14 6.29
C LYS A 182 -9.13 0.06 6.81
N GLN A 183 -8.11 -0.35 6.06
CA GLN A 183 -6.71 -0.07 6.43
C GLN A 183 -6.41 1.42 6.47
N ALA A 184 -6.91 2.21 5.51
CA ALA A 184 -6.76 3.65 5.51
C ALA A 184 -7.41 4.30 6.75
N VAL A 185 -8.62 3.87 7.12
CA VAL A 185 -9.30 4.35 8.34
C VAL A 185 -8.54 3.97 9.61
N GLN A 186 -7.99 2.75 9.68
CA GLN A 186 -7.15 2.32 10.81
C GLN A 186 -5.89 3.18 10.96
N LEU A 187 -5.25 3.53 9.84
CA LEU A 187 -4.09 4.45 9.85
C LEU A 187 -4.48 5.83 10.39
N LEU A 188 -5.66 6.35 10.03
CA LEU A 188 -6.14 7.61 10.59
C LEU A 188 -6.30 7.51 12.11
N ALA A 189 -6.86 6.42 12.62
CA ALA A 189 -7.04 6.21 14.05
C ALA A 189 -5.68 6.19 14.78
N ILE A 190 -4.68 5.50 14.24
CA ILE A 190 -3.32 5.47 14.80
C ILE A 190 -2.69 6.87 14.80
N LYS A 191 -2.68 7.56 13.65
CA LYS A 191 -2.16 8.93 13.53
C LYS A 191 -2.86 9.91 14.46
N SER A 192 -4.16 9.77 14.63
CA SER A 192 -4.95 10.62 15.54
C SER A 192 -4.53 10.43 16.97
N ARG A 193 -4.39 9.16 17.40
CA ARG A 193 -3.94 8.83 18.74
C ARG A 193 -2.53 9.36 19.05
N GLU A 194 -1.59 9.16 18.13
CA GLU A 194 -0.23 9.69 18.27
C GLU A 194 -0.21 11.23 18.39
N THR A 195 -1.08 11.91 17.62
CA THR A 195 -1.21 13.36 17.69
C THR A 195 -1.81 13.81 19.03
N GLU A 196 -2.85 13.14 19.49
CA GLU A 196 -3.51 13.43 20.77
C GLU A 196 -2.54 13.19 21.95
N GLU A 197 -1.75 12.12 21.92
CA GLU A 197 -0.72 11.83 22.94
C GLU A 197 0.35 12.92 22.93
N LYS A 198 0.82 13.37 21.77
CA LYS A 198 1.78 14.48 21.65
C LYS A 198 1.20 15.80 22.15
N ASP A 199 -0.03 16.13 21.78
CA ASP A 199 -0.71 17.35 22.22
C ASP A 199 -0.95 17.33 23.72
N TYR A 200 -1.27 16.16 24.28
CA TYR A 200 -1.43 15.98 25.73
C TYR A 200 -0.10 16.19 26.46
N LEU A 201 0.98 15.54 26.01
CA LEU A 201 2.32 15.73 26.59
C LEU A 201 2.76 17.20 26.50
N LYS A 202 2.52 17.85 25.36
CA LYS A 202 2.81 19.25 25.17
C LYS A 202 2.02 20.13 26.15
N SER A 203 0.75 19.86 26.34
CA SER A 203 -0.09 20.59 27.29
C SER A 203 0.42 20.46 28.73
N ILE A 204 0.87 19.26 29.13
CA ILE A 204 1.49 19.06 30.46
C ILE A 204 2.79 19.86 30.58
N CYS A 205 3.65 19.81 29.56
CA CYS A 205 4.91 20.55 29.56
C CYS A 205 4.66 22.06 29.63
N ASP A 206 3.76 22.59 28.81
CA ASP A 206 3.44 24.02 28.74
C ASP A 206 2.79 24.54 30.03
N GLY A 207 2.07 23.68 30.77
CA GLY A 207 1.47 24.00 32.05
C GLY A 207 2.39 23.87 33.27
N ALA A 208 3.60 23.32 33.10
CA ALA A 208 4.52 23.12 34.20
C ALA A 208 5.15 24.46 34.66
N PRO A 209 5.33 24.68 35.99
CA PRO A 209 5.96 25.89 36.51
C PRO A 209 7.48 25.93 36.39
N TRP A 210 8.08 24.88 35.82
CA TRP A 210 9.50 24.71 35.53
C TRP A 210 9.75 24.39 34.06
N TYR A 211 11.00 24.60 33.62
CA TYR A 211 11.38 24.24 32.25
C TYR A 211 11.53 22.74 32.10
N ILE A 212 10.87 22.19 31.03
CA ILE A 212 10.94 20.80 30.65
C ILE A 212 11.47 20.71 29.22
N THR A 213 12.51 19.90 29.02
CA THR A 213 13.02 19.55 27.70
C THR A 213 13.10 18.03 27.62
N ILE A 214 12.40 17.42 26.63
CA ILE A 214 12.44 15.98 26.35
C ILE A 214 13.30 15.76 25.12
N LEU A 215 14.30 14.88 25.24
CA LEU A 215 15.24 14.53 24.18
C LEU A 215 15.06 13.06 23.77
N ASN A 216 15.35 12.76 22.51
CA ASN A 216 15.49 11.37 22.08
C ASN A 216 16.88 10.82 22.49
N ARG A 217 17.14 9.53 22.21
CA ARG A 217 18.44 8.90 22.52
C ARG A 217 19.61 9.50 21.74
N GLN A 218 19.36 10.18 20.63
CA GLN A 218 20.33 10.89 19.81
C GLN A 218 20.62 12.32 20.32
N GLY A 219 19.86 12.79 21.31
CA GLY A 219 19.97 14.13 21.87
C GLY A 219 19.19 15.21 21.11
N ASP A 220 18.28 14.83 20.21
CA ASP A 220 17.41 15.78 19.53
C ASP A 220 16.23 16.14 20.42
N VAL A 221 15.85 17.41 20.42
CA VAL A 221 14.73 17.93 21.21
C VAL A 221 13.42 17.44 20.62
N LEU A 222 12.71 16.58 21.35
CA LEU A 222 11.38 16.12 20.99
C LEU A 222 10.29 17.09 21.43
N LEU A 223 10.47 17.72 22.59
CA LEU A 223 9.51 18.64 23.19
C LEU A 223 10.19 19.56 24.18
N ASN A 224 9.82 20.83 24.19
CA ASN A 224 10.22 21.76 25.25
C ASN A 224 9.12 22.79 25.52
N ASN A 225 9.12 23.40 26.71
CA ASN A 225 8.23 24.48 27.07
C ASN A 225 9.00 25.82 27.25
N VAL A 226 10.23 25.89 26.83
CA VAL A 226 11.06 27.12 26.91
C VAL A 226 10.60 28.07 25.81
N LYS A 227 10.13 29.24 26.19
CA LYS A 227 9.58 30.23 25.25
C LYS A 227 10.65 30.97 24.40
N ASN A 228 11.93 30.86 24.76
CA ASN A 228 13.05 31.44 24.02
C ASN A 228 13.86 30.36 23.30
N SER A 229 13.82 30.34 21.96
CA SER A 229 14.54 29.36 21.13
C SER A 229 16.07 29.33 21.40
N GLY A 230 16.71 30.46 21.74
CA GLY A 230 18.15 30.50 22.02
C GLY A 230 18.56 29.85 23.34
N GLU A 231 17.69 29.80 24.35
CA GLU A 231 17.99 29.10 25.61
C GLU A 231 17.77 27.57 25.47
N SER A 232 16.82 27.16 24.66
CA SER A 232 16.54 25.75 24.40
C SER A 232 17.72 25.08 23.67
N GLU A 233 18.29 25.73 22.66
CA GLU A 233 19.46 25.25 21.93
C GLU A 233 20.70 25.16 22.81
N ARG A 234 20.99 26.20 23.64
CA ARG A 234 22.05 26.18 24.62
C ARG A 234 21.94 25.07 25.65
N TYR A 235 20.70 24.75 26.09
CA TYR A 235 20.46 23.67 27.04
C TYR A 235 20.65 22.30 26.41
N ALA A 236 20.23 22.13 25.16
CA ALA A 236 20.45 20.90 24.41
C ALA A 236 21.93 20.65 24.12
N GLU A 237 22.70 21.72 23.83
CA GLU A 237 24.13 21.67 23.61
C GLU A 237 24.88 21.36 24.92
N PHE A 238 24.50 21.98 26.03
CA PHE A 238 25.02 21.70 27.36
C PHE A 238 24.79 20.23 27.79
N LEU A 239 23.61 19.66 27.51
CA LEU A 239 23.30 18.26 27.80
C LEU A 239 24.12 17.30 26.94
N LYS A 240 24.35 17.63 25.67
CA LYS A 240 25.20 16.85 24.75
C LYS A 240 26.67 16.87 25.21
N GLU A 241 27.20 18.03 25.58
CA GLU A 241 28.61 18.21 26.02
C GLU A 241 28.89 17.51 27.35
N ASN A 242 27.94 17.47 28.26
CA ASN A 242 28.15 16.94 29.60
C ASN A 242 27.76 15.45 29.74
N GLN A 243 27.38 14.76 28.67
CA GLN A 243 26.97 13.36 28.70
C GLN A 243 26.07 13.01 29.90
N MET A 244 25.22 13.93 30.31
CA MET A 244 24.28 13.65 31.42
C MET A 244 23.22 12.69 30.95
N CYS A 245 23.58 11.41 30.98
CA CYS A 245 22.65 10.33 30.91
C CYS A 245 21.70 10.44 32.11
N ILE A 246 20.46 10.84 31.87
CA ILE A 246 19.37 10.47 32.80
C ILE A 246 19.27 8.97 32.68
N ARG A 247 19.97 8.21 33.51
CA ARG A 247 19.76 6.77 33.67
C ARG A 247 18.33 6.63 34.20
N ASP A 248 17.50 6.02 33.39
CA ASP A 248 16.22 5.46 33.83
C ASP A 248 16.52 4.51 34.99
N ARG A 249 16.16 4.90 36.20
CA ARG A 249 16.21 3.99 37.36
C ARG A 249 14.98 3.12 37.28
N GLY A 250 15.01 2.11 36.41
CA GLY A 250 13.85 1.26 36.20
C GLY A 250 14.06 -0.01 35.39
N CYS A 251 15.31 -0.46 35.21
CA CYS A 251 15.59 -1.83 34.80
C CYS A 251 16.75 -2.33 35.66
N GLU A 252 16.46 -2.75 36.87
CA GLU A 252 17.25 -3.76 37.55
C GLU A 252 16.79 -5.10 36.97
N ASP A 253 17.74 -5.78 36.33
CA ASP A 253 17.63 -7.18 35.95
C ASP A 253 17.39 -8.04 37.19
N ASP A 254 16.31 -8.87 37.13
CA ASP A 254 16.16 -10.14 37.83
C ASP A 254 15.97 -11.26 36.83
#